data_ea1138ef1ba22522913e52eed75f8727
#
_entry.id   ea1138ef1ba22522913e52eed75f8727
#
_cell.length_a   1.000
_cell.length_b   1.000
_cell.length_c   1.000
_cell.angle_alpha   90.00
_cell.angle_beta   90.00
_cell.angle_gamma   90.00
#
_symmetry.space_group_name_H-M   'P 1'
#
loop_
_entity.id
_entity.type
_entity.pdbx_description
1 polymer ?
#
loop_
_entity_poly.entity_id
_entity_poly.type
_entity_poly.pdbx_seq_one_letter_code
_entity_poly.pdbx_strand_id
1 'polypeptide(L)'
;MHQSQRQLFALVCLPVIVIGLAVQMDASEPPSTVALQELVNGLKTELGIDAAVSAEIVTTNSLLVSVQPFDGNPGTFRMEFDERFLTSLDQDELKAIVAHELGHVWIYTHHPYLQTERGANTVAMRAVPRASLERVYSKVWEHQGTKGDLARFLGPE
;
A
#
# COMPACT_ATOMS: atom_id res chain seq x y z
N MET A 1 55.24 56.80 37.49
CA MET A 1 54.85 56.75 36.09
C MET A 1 54.33 55.32 35.76
N HIS A 2 53.01 55.10 35.76
CA HIS A 2 52.36 53.82 35.53
C HIS A 2 51.52 53.96 34.30
N GLN A 3 51.95 53.31 33.20
CA GLN A 3 51.13 53.19 31.97
C GLN A 3 50.23 51.98 32.14
N SER A 4 48.91 52.26 32.12
CA SER A 4 47.87 51.28 32.13
C SER A 4 47.57 50.85 30.69
N GLN A 5 47.92 49.61 30.33
CA GLN A 5 47.55 49.00 29.07
C GLN A 5 46.04 48.52 29.12
N ARG A 6 45.24 49.16 28.36
CA ARG A 6 43.84 48.69 28.10
C ARG A 6 43.86 47.64 26.98
N GLN A 7 43.65 46.38 27.35
CA GLN A 7 43.40 45.33 26.37
C GLN A 7 41.95 45.41 25.86
N LEU A 8 41.78 45.65 24.57
CA LEU A 8 40.52 45.51 23.87
C LEU A 8 40.28 44.01 23.58
N PHE A 9 39.25 43.42 24.20
CA PHE A 9 38.74 42.15 23.79
C PHE A 9 37.83 42.34 22.58
N ALA A 10 38.27 41.92 21.41
CA ALA A 10 37.44 41.83 20.21
C ALA A 10 36.58 40.55 20.31
N LEU A 11 35.27 40.76 20.47
CA LEU A 11 34.27 39.66 20.45
C LEU A 11 34.06 39.23 18.99
N VAL A 12 34.66 38.10 18.62
CA VAL A 12 34.43 37.46 17.30
C VAL A 12 33.11 36.71 17.36
N CYS A 13 32.04 37.29 16.81
CA CYS A 13 30.81 36.60 16.56
C CYS A 13 30.98 35.66 15.34
N LEU A 14 31.09 34.37 15.58
CA LEU A 14 31.00 33.34 14.54
C LEU A 14 29.54 33.13 14.14
N PRO A 15 29.18 33.23 12.84
CA PRO A 15 27.83 32.88 12.42
C PRO A 15 27.65 31.37 12.54
N VAL A 16 26.64 30.95 13.31
CA VAL A 16 26.17 29.55 13.33
C VAL A 16 25.41 29.32 12.02
N ILE A 17 26.06 28.63 11.08
CA ILE A 17 25.41 28.13 9.88
C ILE A 17 24.57 26.93 10.30
N VAL A 18 23.27 27.12 10.45
CA VAL A 18 22.31 26.03 10.58
C VAL A 18 22.16 25.41 9.19
N ILE A 19 22.90 24.33 8.95
CA ILE A 19 22.66 23.47 7.78
C ILE A 19 21.37 22.73 8.05
N GLY A 20 20.26 23.24 7.52
CA GLY A 20 19.01 22.51 7.47
C GLY A 20 19.22 21.25 6.61
N LEU A 21 19.32 20.07 7.25
CA LEU A 21 19.13 18.80 6.54
C LEU A 21 17.69 18.81 6.03
N ALA A 22 17.51 19.12 4.76
CA ALA A 22 16.30 18.75 4.05
C ALA A 22 16.28 17.22 4.04
N VAL A 23 15.43 16.62 4.87
CA VAL A 23 15.07 15.20 4.75
C VAL A 23 14.39 15.11 3.40
N GLN A 24 15.14 14.67 2.37
CA GLN A 24 14.54 14.18 1.14
C GLN A 24 13.69 13.00 1.56
N MET A 25 12.37 13.15 1.42
CA MET A 25 11.47 12.00 1.43
C MET A 25 11.84 11.22 0.16
N ASP A 26 12.63 10.16 0.36
CA ASP A 26 12.87 9.15 -0.66
C ASP A 26 11.49 8.67 -1.10
N ALA A 27 11.20 8.83 -2.39
CA ALA A 27 10.09 8.11 -3.01
C ALA A 27 10.43 6.63 -2.76
N SER A 28 9.65 5.97 -1.90
CA SER A 28 9.92 4.60 -1.50
C SER A 28 9.98 3.74 -2.75
N GLU A 29 11.11 3.06 -2.94
CA GLU A 29 11.28 2.12 -4.03
C GLU A 29 10.12 1.10 -4.01
N PRO A 30 9.53 0.75 -5.17
CA PRO A 30 8.42 -0.18 -5.19
C PRO A 30 8.84 -1.51 -4.53
N PRO A 31 7.94 -2.17 -3.78
CA PRO A 31 8.26 -3.43 -3.15
C PRO A 31 8.67 -4.46 -4.20
N SER A 32 9.68 -5.27 -3.90
CA SER A 32 10.07 -6.37 -4.78
C SER A 32 8.98 -7.43 -4.88
N THR A 33 8.96 -8.21 -5.94
CA THR A 33 8.04 -9.35 -6.10
C THR A 33 8.14 -10.34 -4.92
N VAL A 34 9.33 -10.50 -4.35
CA VAL A 34 9.55 -11.35 -3.16
C VAL A 34 8.80 -10.78 -1.96
N ALA A 35 8.94 -9.48 -1.69
CA ALA A 35 8.25 -8.83 -0.57
C ALA A 35 6.71 -8.85 -0.74
N LEU A 36 6.22 -8.69 -1.97
CA LEU A 36 4.79 -8.85 -2.29
C LEU A 36 4.31 -10.27 -2.01
N GLN A 37 5.08 -11.27 -2.43
CA GLN A 37 4.72 -12.67 -2.20
C GLN A 37 4.69 -13.02 -0.70
N GLU A 38 5.62 -12.47 0.08
CA GLU A 38 5.63 -12.63 1.54
C GLU A 38 4.39 -12.00 2.17
N LEU A 39 4.01 -10.79 1.74
CA LEU A 39 2.79 -10.12 2.19
C LEU A 39 1.53 -10.92 1.85
N VAL A 40 1.43 -11.42 0.61
CA VAL A 40 0.32 -12.29 0.17
C VAL A 40 0.24 -13.54 1.05
N ASN A 41 1.36 -14.22 1.30
CA ASN A 41 1.40 -15.43 2.11
C ASN A 41 1.00 -15.17 3.57
N GLY A 42 1.45 -14.07 4.15
CA GLY A 42 1.07 -13.65 5.50
C GLY A 42 -0.44 -13.40 5.63
N LEU A 43 -1.00 -12.61 4.71
CA LEU A 43 -2.43 -12.30 4.70
C LEU A 43 -3.31 -13.52 4.38
N LYS A 44 -2.87 -14.40 3.50
CA LYS A 44 -3.56 -15.69 3.26
C LYS A 44 -3.72 -16.48 4.55
N THR A 45 -2.65 -16.57 5.34
CA THR A 45 -2.67 -17.27 6.62
C THR A 45 -3.63 -16.61 7.60
N GLU A 46 -3.60 -15.26 7.70
CA GLU A 46 -4.47 -14.48 8.57
C GLU A 46 -5.96 -14.63 8.19
N LEU A 47 -6.25 -14.71 6.89
CA LEU A 47 -7.62 -14.83 6.34
C LEU A 47 -8.10 -16.29 6.22
N GLY A 48 -7.26 -17.29 6.49
CA GLY A 48 -7.61 -18.71 6.40
C GLY A 48 -7.82 -19.17 4.96
N ILE A 49 -6.97 -18.73 4.02
CA ILE A 49 -7.03 -19.06 2.59
C ILE A 49 -5.99 -20.11 2.25
N ASP A 50 -6.41 -21.32 1.90
CA ASP A 50 -5.51 -22.44 1.54
C ASP A 50 -5.08 -22.42 0.06
N ALA A 51 -5.78 -21.66 -0.81
CA ALA A 51 -5.46 -21.56 -2.23
C ALA A 51 -4.02 -21.08 -2.48
N ALA A 52 -3.38 -21.58 -3.54
CA ALA A 52 -2.11 -21.05 -4.01
C ALA A 52 -2.31 -19.70 -4.72
N VAL A 53 -1.60 -18.66 -4.31
CA VAL A 53 -1.67 -17.33 -4.92
C VAL A 53 -0.26 -16.85 -5.22
N SER A 54 0.05 -16.61 -6.50
CA SER A 54 1.31 -15.98 -6.92
C SER A 54 1.11 -14.48 -7.11
N ALA A 55 2.12 -13.68 -6.71
CA ALA A 55 2.16 -12.24 -6.91
C ALA A 55 3.09 -11.89 -8.07
N GLU A 56 2.64 -11.08 -9.01
CA GLU A 56 3.41 -10.61 -10.17
C GLU A 56 3.28 -9.10 -10.33
N ILE A 57 4.40 -8.43 -10.64
CA ILE A 57 4.39 -7.01 -11.04
C ILE A 57 4.36 -6.98 -12.55
N VAL A 58 3.39 -6.26 -13.11
CA VAL A 58 3.21 -6.10 -14.55
C VAL A 58 3.32 -4.63 -14.95
N THR A 59 3.80 -4.37 -16.17
CA THR A 59 3.99 -3.00 -16.68
C THR A 59 2.66 -2.24 -16.77
N THR A 60 1.55 -2.95 -17.05
CA THR A 60 0.22 -2.35 -17.18
C THR A 60 -0.84 -3.35 -16.75
N ASN A 61 -1.73 -2.91 -15.84
CA ASN A 61 -2.94 -3.61 -15.47
C ASN A 61 -4.11 -2.60 -15.45
N SER A 62 -5.09 -2.76 -16.32
CA SER A 62 -6.23 -1.84 -16.42
C SER A 62 -7.09 -1.78 -15.15
N LEU A 63 -7.02 -2.81 -14.30
CA LEU A 63 -7.67 -2.88 -12.99
C LEU A 63 -6.77 -2.42 -11.86
N LEU A 64 -5.51 -2.00 -12.17
CA LEU A 64 -4.46 -1.57 -11.26
C LEU A 64 -3.91 -2.70 -10.39
N VAL A 65 -4.78 -3.43 -9.70
CA VAL A 65 -4.50 -4.72 -9.07
C VAL A 65 -5.66 -5.65 -9.41
N SER A 66 -5.38 -6.90 -9.63
CA SER A 66 -6.39 -7.91 -9.93
C SER A 66 -5.94 -9.30 -9.52
N VAL A 67 -6.89 -10.16 -9.19
CA VAL A 67 -6.65 -11.59 -8.96
C VAL A 67 -7.54 -12.43 -9.83
N GLN A 68 -6.98 -13.47 -10.42
CA GLN A 68 -7.72 -14.37 -11.31
C GLN A 68 -7.26 -15.83 -11.16
N PRO A 69 -8.14 -16.82 -11.43
CA PRO A 69 -7.72 -18.21 -11.52
C PRO A 69 -6.62 -18.39 -12.56
N PHE A 70 -5.64 -19.22 -12.24
CA PHE A 70 -4.48 -19.50 -13.08
C PHE A 70 -4.44 -20.97 -13.50
N ASP A 71 -4.06 -21.20 -14.76
CA ASP A 71 -3.89 -22.54 -15.36
C ASP A 71 -5.10 -23.50 -15.30
N GLY A 72 -6.31 -22.98 -15.21
CA GLY A 72 -7.50 -23.83 -15.13
C GLY A 72 -7.56 -24.71 -13.87
N ASN A 73 -6.64 -24.53 -12.93
CA ASN A 73 -6.65 -25.21 -11.64
C ASN A 73 -7.47 -24.38 -10.63
N PRO A 74 -8.61 -24.88 -10.14
CA PRO A 74 -9.52 -24.13 -9.27
C PRO A 74 -8.93 -23.68 -7.93
N GLY A 75 -7.76 -24.19 -7.54
CA GLY A 75 -7.05 -23.84 -6.31
C GLY A 75 -5.83 -22.92 -6.53
N THR A 76 -5.57 -22.46 -7.75
CA THR A 76 -4.40 -21.64 -8.07
C THR A 76 -4.83 -20.30 -8.65
N PHE A 77 -4.25 -19.21 -8.14
CA PHE A 77 -4.56 -17.83 -8.53
C PHE A 77 -3.30 -17.06 -8.83
N ARG A 78 -3.43 -16.06 -9.71
CA ARG A 78 -2.40 -15.07 -9.98
C ARG A 78 -2.95 -13.70 -9.58
N MET A 79 -2.17 -12.96 -8.80
CA MET A 79 -2.43 -11.57 -8.43
C MET A 79 -1.44 -10.68 -9.14
N GLU A 80 -1.94 -9.78 -9.99
CA GLU A 80 -1.14 -8.89 -10.82
C GLU A 80 -1.25 -7.46 -10.33
N PHE A 81 -0.08 -6.78 -10.19
CA PHE A 81 0.04 -5.40 -9.73
C PHE A 81 0.58 -4.52 -10.85
N ASP A 82 -0.14 -3.44 -11.19
CA ASP A 82 0.41 -2.39 -12.05
C ASP A 82 1.59 -1.71 -11.35
N GLU A 83 2.75 -1.68 -12.04
CA GLU A 83 3.99 -1.15 -11.48
C GLU A 83 3.86 0.31 -11.03
N ARG A 84 3.19 1.17 -11.82
CA ARG A 84 3.03 2.59 -11.50
C ARG A 84 2.08 2.81 -10.35
N PHE A 85 0.98 2.08 -10.32
CA PHE A 85 0.03 2.16 -9.22
C PHE A 85 0.68 1.70 -7.91
N LEU A 86 1.45 0.62 -7.95
CA LEU A 86 2.17 0.07 -6.81
C LEU A 86 3.08 1.11 -6.14
N THR A 87 3.79 1.95 -6.92
CA THR A 87 4.65 3.02 -6.38
C THR A 87 3.88 4.15 -5.68
N SER A 88 2.59 4.25 -5.88
CA SER A 88 1.73 5.27 -5.25
C SER A 88 1.21 4.87 -3.87
N LEU A 89 1.32 3.59 -3.50
CA LEU A 89 0.75 3.04 -2.28
C LEU A 89 1.72 3.13 -1.11
N ASP A 90 1.23 3.51 0.06
CA ASP A 90 1.93 3.28 1.31
C ASP A 90 1.77 1.82 1.78
N GLN A 91 2.46 1.43 2.86
CA GLN A 91 2.43 0.06 3.37
C GLN A 91 1.04 -0.40 3.82
N ASP A 92 0.27 0.48 4.46
CA ASP A 92 -1.08 0.15 4.92
C ASP A 92 -2.05 0.02 3.75
N GLU A 93 -1.92 0.85 2.73
CA GLU A 93 -2.68 0.79 1.49
C GLU A 93 -2.33 -0.45 0.67
N LEU A 94 -1.05 -0.79 0.57
CA LEU A 94 -0.60 -2.02 -0.07
C LEU A 94 -1.18 -3.25 0.64
N LYS A 95 -1.10 -3.29 1.99
CA LYS A 95 -1.71 -4.36 2.77
C LYS A 95 -3.22 -4.45 2.53
N ALA A 96 -3.90 -3.30 2.44
CA ALA A 96 -5.34 -3.24 2.26
C ALA A 96 -5.78 -3.75 0.88
N ILE A 97 -5.09 -3.37 -0.21
CA ILE A 97 -5.45 -3.85 -1.55
C ILE A 97 -5.15 -5.35 -1.72
N VAL A 98 -4.04 -5.85 -1.17
CA VAL A 98 -3.76 -7.29 -1.17
C VAL A 98 -4.82 -8.07 -0.39
N ALA A 99 -5.26 -7.57 0.77
CA ALA A 99 -6.34 -8.19 1.54
C ALA A 99 -7.66 -8.18 0.78
N HIS A 100 -7.97 -7.11 0.03
CA HIS A 100 -9.15 -7.02 -0.84
C HIS A 100 -9.13 -8.10 -1.94
N GLU A 101 -8.03 -8.22 -2.68
CA GLU A 101 -7.87 -9.24 -3.72
C GLU A 101 -7.95 -10.65 -3.14
N LEU A 102 -7.38 -10.88 -1.98
CA LEU A 102 -7.53 -12.15 -1.25
C LEU A 102 -8.97 -12.40 -0.80
N GLY A 103 -9.73 -11.33 -0.55
CA GLY A 103 -11.18 -11.43 -0.32
C GLY A 103 -11.92 -12.05 -1.50
N HIS A 104 -11.56 -11.69 -2.74
CA HIS A 104 -12.08 -12.33 -3.94
C HIS A 104 -11.67 -13.80 -4.04
N VAL A 105 -10.42 -14.15 -3.70
CA VAL A 105 -9.97 -15.55 -3.64
C VAL A 105 -10.78 -16.35 -2.62
N TRP A 106 -10.99 -15.78 -1.42
CA TRP A 106 -11.80 -16.42 -0.38
C TRP A 106 -13.22 -16.70 -0.86
N ILE A 107 -13.89 -15.72 -1.47
CA ILE A 107 -15.24 -15.88 -2.02
C ILE A 107 -15.24 -16.94 -3.14
N TYR A 108 -14.27 -16.90 -4.04
CA TYR A 108 -14.20 -17.85 -5.15
C TYR A 108 -14.08 -19.31 -4.64
N THR A 109 -13.33 -19.54 -3.58
CA THR A 109 -13.10 -20.88 -3.03
C THR A 109 -14.23 -21.37 -2.13
N HIS A 110 -15.09 -20.47 -1.58
CA HIS A 110 -16.17 -20.84 -0.67
C HIS A 110 -17.57 -20.63 -1.28
N HIS A 111 -17.75 -19.55 -2.06
CA HIS A 111 -19.04 -19.13 -2.59
C HIS A 111 -18.88 -18.50 -3.99
N PRO A 112 -18.46 -19.27 -5.01
CA PRO A 112 -18.04 -18.73 -6.32
C PRO A 112 -19.11 -17.91 -7.05
N TYR A 113 -20.38 -18.11 -6.74
CA TYR A 113 -21.50 -17.35 -7.34
C TYR A 113 -21.81 -16.01 -6.64
N LEU A 114 -21.13 -15.69 -5.54
CA LEU A 114 -21.38 -14.51 -4.73
C LEU A 114 -20.26 -13.45 -4.82
N GLN A 115 -19.55 -13.43 -5.95
CA GLN A 115 -18.48 -12.45 -6.20
C GLN A 115 -19.03 -11.03 -6.19
N THR A 116 -18.64 -10.26 -5.17
CA THR A 116 -18.98 -8.84 -5.06
C THR A 116 -17.85 -8.07 -4.39
N GLU A 117 -17.65 -6.83 -4.79
CA GLU A 117 -16.68 -5.92 -4.15
C GLU A 117 -16.92 -5.79 -2.64
N ARG A 118 -18.18 -5.62 -2.26
CA ARG A 118 -18.55 -5.53 -0.83
C ARG A 118 -18.21 -6.80 -0.05
N GLY A 119 -18.40 -7.97 -0.67
CA GLY A 119 -18.03 -9.26 -0.08
C GLY A 119 -16.52 -9.36 0.13
N ALA A 120 -15.73 -9.02 -0.88
CA ALA A 120 -14.27 -9.01 -0.81
C ALA A 120 -13.77 -8.06 0.29
N ASN A 121 -14.32 -6.85 0.35
CA ASN A 121 -14.00 -5.90 1.43
C ASN A 121 -14.40 -6.41 2.82
N THR A 122 -15.53 -7.11 2.95
CA THR A 122 -15.95 -7.70 4.23
C THR A 122 -14.94 -8.76 4.71
N VAL A 123 -14.38 -9.54 3.80
CA VAL A 123 -13.29 -10.49 4.11
C VAL A 123 -12.01 -9.73 4.45
N ALA A 124 -11.62 -8.75 3.64
CA ALA A 124 -10.41 -7.94 3.86
C ALA A 124 -10.39 -7.25 5.22
N MET A 125 -11.53 -6.72 5.68
CA MET A 125 -11.67 -6.04 6.99
C MET A 125 -11.44 -6.96 8.20
N ARG A 126 -11.23 -8.25 8.00
CA ARG A 126 -10.77 -9.15 9.08
C ARG A 126 -9.27 -8.97 9.38
N ALA A 127 -8.50 -8.48 8.40
CA ALA A 127 -7.04 -8.32 8.48
C ALA A 127 -6.55 -6.87 8.38
N VAL A 128 -7.41 -5.94 7.89
CA VAL A 128 -7.05 -4.53 7.70
C VAL A 128 -8.14 -3.58 8.17
N PRO A 129 -7.78 -2.36 8.62
CA PRO A 129 -8.75 -1.34 8.99
C PRO A 129 -9.56 -0.85 7.77
N ARG A 130 -10.85 -0.55 7.96
CA ARG A 130 -11.70 0.09 6.95
C ARG A 130 -11.07 1.34 6.35
N ALA A 131 -10.48 2.20 7.18
CA ALA A 131 -9.83 3.44 6.73
C ALA A 131 -8.72 3.22 5.69
N SER A 132 -7.99 2.10 5.75
CA SER A 132 -6.97 1.77 4.74
C SER A 132 -7.61 1.43 3.39
N LEU A 133 -8.72 0.69 3.39
CA LEU A 133 -9.50 0.42 2.18
C LEU A 133 -10.08 1.71 1.57
N GLU A 134 -10.59 2.63 2.39
CA GLU A 134 -11.10 3.94 1.93
C GLU A 134 -10.02 4.75 1.22
N ARG A 135 -8.78 4.77 1.74
CA ARG A 135 -7.65 5.42 1.07
C ARG A 135 -7.30 4.75 -0.26
N VAL A 136 -7.30 3.42 -0.31
CA VAL A 136 -7.07 2.66 -1.55
C VAL A 136 -8.12 3.02 -2.60
N TYR A 137 -9.41 2.98 -2.25
CA TYR A 137 -10.48 3.36 -3.20
C TYR A 137 -10.31 4.79 -3.71
N SER A 138 -9.94 5.74 -2.85
CA SER A 138 -9.68 7.12 -3.26
C SER A 138 -8.56 7.21 -4.29
N LYS A 139 -7.45 6.48 -4.11
CA LYS A 139 -6.34 6.42 -5.06
C LYS A 139 -6.72 5.71 -6.37
N VAL A 140 -7.47 4.62 -6.30
CA VAL A 140 -7.97 3.91 -7.49
C VAL A 140 -8.83 4.85 -8.34
N TRP A 141 -9.79 5.55 -7.73
CA TRP A 141 -10.65 6.48 -8.45
C TRP A 141 -9.89 7.68 -9.00
N GLU A 142 -8.94 8.23 -8.27
CA GLU A 142 -8.06 9.30 -8.75
C GLU A 142 -7.25 8.84 -9.97
N HIS A 143 -6.63 7.66 -9.90
CA HIS A 143 -5.83 7.10 -10.99
C HIS A 143 -6.67 6.82 -12.25
N GLN A 144 -7.90 6.37 -12.07
CA GLN A 144 -8.85 6.09 -13.16
C GLN A 144 -9.63 7.33 -13.64
N GLY A 145 -9.48 8.48 -12.98
CA GLY A 145 -10.26 9.70 -13.29
C GLY A 145 -11.75 9.53 -13.02
N THR A 146 -12.13 8.68 -12.07
CA THR A 146 -13.52 8.34 -11.73
C THR A 146 -13.89 8.82 -10.32
N LYS A 147 -15.15 8.65 -9.95
CA LYS A 147 -15.64 8.84 -8.59
C LYS A 147 -16.55 7.65 -8.24
N GLY A 148 -16.41 7.16 -7.01
CA GLY A 148 -17.22 6.08 -6.51
C GLY A 148 -17.96 6.45 -5.23
N ASP A 149 -18.71 5.49 -4.70
CA ASP A 149 -19.46 5.59 -3.46
C ASP A 149 -18.93 4.56 -2.47
N LEU A 150 -18.21 5.01 -1.44
CA LEU A 150 -17.62 4.15 -0.40
C LEU A 150 -18.68 3.31 0.31
N ALA A 151 -19.87 3.84 0.56
CA ALA A 151 -20.95 3.11 1.23
C ALA A 151 -21.42 1.90 0.41
N ARG A 152 -21.37 2.00 -0.92
CA ARG A 152 -21.68 0.87 -1.82
C ARG A 152 -20.66 -0.26 -1.71
N PHE A 153 -19.37 0.08 -1.60
CA PHE A 153 -18.26 -0.88 -1.61
C PHE A 153 -17.93 -1.42 -0.22
N LEU A 154 -17.99 -0.57 0.80
CA LEU A 154 -17.59 -0.90 2.17
C LEU A 154 -18.78 -1.10 3.13
N GLY A 155 -19.99 -0.79 2.70
CA GLY A 155 -21.17 -0.73 3.57
C GLY A 155 -21.26 0.59 4.33
N PRO A 156 -22.35 0.84 5.08
CA PRO A 156 -22.49 2.01 5.94
C PRO A 156 -21.42 1.98 7.07
N GLU A 157 -21.14 3.16 7.60
CA GLU A 157 -20.30 3.33 8.79
C GLU A 157 -20.94 2.74 10.03
#